data_266e9b94beda5038f3e46624f2930e83
#
_entry.id   266e9b94beda5038f3e46624f2930e83
#
_cell.length_a   1.000
_cell.length_b   1.000
_cell.length_c   1.000
_cell.angle_alpha   90.00
_cell.angle_beta   90.00
_cell.angle_gamma   90.00
#
_symmetry.space_group_name_H-M   'P 1'
#
loop_
_entity.id
_entity.type
_entity.pdbx_description
1 polymer ?
#
loop_
_entity_poly.entity_id
_entity_poly.type
_entity_poly.pdbx_seq_one_letter_code
_entity_poly.pdbx_strand_id
1 'polypeptide(L)'
;LGACVTMVVSQFLFVEFRPLGATPDPARLGAQVVSGVGFLGAGTIMREGLSIKGLTTAASIWAVACLGLAAGAGYYAVALTGAGAVYATLTVFEVVQRKMNVGRHATLALSMECSDLSGVMHDLNRFAVQQNATLSHVQFDETEKHGLYHLSAVAVFRGGHPQADQAVFLEKLGSNPNLRKLETTQY
;
A
#
# COMPACT_ATOMS: atom_id res chain seq x y z
N LEU A 1 -10.40 20.77 5.05
CA LEU A 1 -11.05 22.05 4.77
C LEU A 1 -12.48 21.86 4.28
N GLY A 2 -12.74 21.11 3.18
CA GLY A 2 -14.08 20.95 2.60
C GLY A 2 -15.14 20.51 3.61
N ALA A 3 -14.86 19.48 4.41
CA ALA A 3 -15.75 19.00 5.45
C ALA A 3 -16.09 20.09 6.50
N CYS A 4 -15.09 20.87 6.90
CA CYS A 4 -15.27 21.98 7.85
C CYS A 4 -16.20 23.05 7.24
N VAL A 5 -15.94 23.47 6.01
CA VAL A 5 -16.79 24.46 5.30
C VAL A 5 -18.22 23.93 5.16
N THR A 6 -18.39 22.68 4.77
CA THR A 6 -19.72 22.06 4.63
C THR A 6 -20.50 22.10 5.95
N MET A 7 -19.83 21.83 7.07
CA MET A 7 -20.50 21.87 8.38
C MET A 7 -20.88 23.31 8.81
N VAL A 8 -19.99 24.28 8.57
CA VAL A 8 -20.27 25.69 8.82
C VAL A 8 -21.49 26.15 8.00
N VAL A 9 -21.52 25.84 6.69
CA VAL A 9 -22.65 26.14 5.82
C VAL A 9 -23.94 25.49 6.33
N SER A 10 -23.87 24.25 6.79
CA SER A 10 -25.02 23.54 7.36
C SER A 10 -25.61 24.24 8.57
N GLN A 11 -24.75 24.75 9.45
CA GLN A 11 -25.19 25.55 10.62
C GLN A 11 -25.80 26.90 10.23
N PHE A 12 -25.20 27.58 9.26
CA PHE A 12 -25.78 28.84 8.75
C PHE A 12 -27.16 28.62 8.17
N LEU A 13 -27.37 27.61 7.35
CA LEU A 13 -28.69 27.29 6.80
C LEU A 13 -29.72 26.99 7.90
N PHE A 14 -29.33 26.28 8.97
CA PHE A 14 -30.19 26.00 10.09
C PHE A 14 -30.63 27.29 10.80
N VAL A 15 -29.68 28.19 11.07
CA VAL A 15 -29.97 29.46 11.76
C VAL A 15 -30.84 30.39 10.89
N GLU A 16 -30.56 30.49 9.59
CA GLU A 16 -31.23 31.37 8.65
C GLU A 16 -32.68 30.94 8.38
N PHE A 17 -32.94 29.66 8.20
CA PHE A 17 -34.26 29.16 7.83
C PHE A 17 -35.18 28.83 9.02
N ARG A 18 -34.65 28.69 10.22
CA ARG A 18 -35.44 28.42 11.44
C ARG A 18 -36.50 29.50 11.73
N PRO A 19 -36.21 30.81 11.63
CA PRO A 19 -37.21 31.83 11.86
C PRO A 19 -38.35 31.84 10.84
N LEU A 20 -38.12 31.25 9.65
CA LEU A 20 -39.12 31.15 8.58
C LEU A 20 -40.05 29.94 8.75
N GLY A 21 -39.96 29.22 9.87
CA GLY A 21 -40.78 28.05 10.17
C GLY A 21 -40.24 26.76 9.53
N ALA A 22 -39.12 26.80 8.83
CA ALA A 22 -38.43 25.60 8.32
C ALA A 22 -37.51 25.02 9.39
N THR A 23 -37.43 23.71 9.49
CA THR A 23 -36.54 22.97 10.40
C THR A 23 -35.54 22.13 9.61
N PRO A 24 -34.56 22.77 8.93
CA PRO A 24 -33.51 21.99 8.24
C PRO A 24 -32.69 21.19 9.24
N ASP A 25 -32.35 19.96 8.88
CA ASP A 25 -31.48 19.12 9.69
C ASP A 25 -30.01 19.55 9.52
N PRO A 26 -29.38 20.09 10.57
CA PRO A 26 -27.97 20.53 10.49
C PRO A 26 -26.98 19.37 10.34
N ALA A 27 -27.37 18.13 10.61
CA ALA A 27 -26.52 16.97 10.43
C ALA A 27 -26.51 16.44 8.99
N ARG A 28 -27.46 16.84 8.17
CA ARG A 28 -27.68 16.25 6.85
C ARG A 28 -26.50 16.43 5.89
N LEU A 29 -25.93 17.63 5.82
CA LEU A 29 -24.76 17.90 4.97
C LEU A 29 -23.52 17.18 5.50
N GLY A 30 -23.35 17.12 6.83
CA GLY A 30 -22.28 16.36 7.45
C GLY A 30 -22.35 14.87 7.15
N ALA A 31 -23.54 14.28 7.19
CA ALA A 31 -23.75 12.87 6.83
C ALA A 31 -23.35 12.58 5.39
N GLN A 32 -23.65 13.49 4.45
CA GLN A 32 -23.24 13.37 3.05
C GLN A 32 -21.72 13.44 2.88
N VAL A 33 -21.03 14.27 3.67
CA VAL A 33 -19.56 14.32 3.68
C VAL A 33 -18.98 12.98 4.11
N VAL A 34 -19.49 12.40 5.22
CA VAL A 34 -19.00 11.11 5.74
C VAL A 34 -19.17 9.99 4.70
N SER A 35 -20.33 9.95 4.02
CA SER A 35 -20.58 9.00 2.94
C SER A 35 -19.69 9.26 1.71
N GLY A 36 -19.60 10.53 1.27
CA GLY A 36 -18.87 10.93 0.07
C GLY A 36 -17.35 10.72 0.17
N VAL A 37 -16.78 10.92 1.36
CA VAL A 37 -15.36 10.68 1.61
C VAL A 37 -14.99 9.21 1.47
N GLY A 38 -15.93 8.29 1.69
CA GLY A 38 -15.72 6.86 1.42
C GLY A 38 -15.33 6.57 -0.02
N PHE A 39 -15.89 7.29 -1.00
CA PHE A 39 -15.51 7.18 -2.40
C PHE A 39 -14.05 7.64 -2.65
N LEU A 40 -13.63 8.76 -2.06
CA LEU A 40 -12.26 9.24 -2.14
C LEU A 40 -11.29 8.26 -1.48
N GLY A 41 -11.65 7.71 -0.32
CA GLY A 41 -10.89 6.68 0.35
C GLY A 41 -10.72 5.43 -0.52
N ALA A 42 -11.79 4.94 -1.12
CA ALA A 42 -11.75 3.81 -2.03
C ALA A 42 -10.82 4.05 -3.23
N GLY A 43 -10.79 5.28 -3.77
CA GLY A 43 -9.90 5.68 -4.85
C GLY A 43 -8.40 5.64 -4.51
N THR A 44 -8.04 5.60 -3.23
CA THR A 44 -6.63 5.46 -2.78
C THR A 44 -6.20 4.02 -2.58
N ILE A 45 -7.14 3.07 -2.60
CA ILE A 45 -6.86 1.65 -2.39
C ILE A 45 -6.50 1.03 -3.74
N MET A 46 -5.28 0.55 -3.86
CA MET A 46 -4.77 -0.08 -5.07
C MET A 46 -4.40 -1.54 -4.77
N ARG A 47 -4.78 -2.42 -5.68
CA ARG A 47 -4.38 -3.82 -5.64
C ARG A 47 -3.26 -4.08 -6.64
N GLU A 48 -2.12 -4.51 -6.13
CA GLU A 48 -0.97 -4.94 -6.93
C GLU A 48 -0.73 -6.44 -6.68
N GLY A 49 -1.25 -7.27 -7.55
CA GLY A 49 -1.20 -8.73 -7.39
C GLY A 49 -1.95 -9.19 -6.12
N LEU A 50 -1.25 -9.77 -5.16
CA LEU A 50 -1.79 -10.19 -3.85
C LEU A 50 -1.65 -9.12 -2.76
N SER A 51 -0.98 -8.01 -3.04
CA SER A 51 -0.81 -6.90 -2.09
C SER A 51 -1.88 -5.84 -2.29
N ILE A 52 -2.37 -5.29 -1.17
CA ILE A 52 -3.30 -4.16 -1.15
C ILE A 52 -2.58 -2.99 -0.48
N LYS A 53 -2.45 -1.88 -1.20
CA LYS A 53 -1.84 -0.63 -0.73
C LYS A 53 -2.91 0.44 -0.52
N GLY A 54 -2.62 1.45 0.31
CA GLY A 54 -3.48 2.62 0.48
C GLY A 54 -4.57 2.50 1.56
N LEU A 55 -4.71 1.37 2.26
CA LEU A 55 -5.73 1.20 3.32
C LEU A 55 -5.58 2.23 4.45
N THR A 56 -4.37 2.45 4.94
CA THR A 56 -4.08 3.45 5.98
C THR A 56 -4.37 4.86 5.49
N THR A 57 -4.03 5.16 4.23
CA THR A 57 -4.34 6.46 3.60
C THR A 57 -5.84 6.69 3.52
N ALA A 58 -6.61 5.68 3.07
CA ALA A 58 -8.07 5.75 2.99
C ALA A 58 -8.70 6.02 4.38
N ALA A 59 -8.26 5.29 5.40
CA ALA A 59 -8.71 5.48 6.78
C ALA A 59 -8.37 6.88 7.32
N SER A 60 -7.17 7.39 7.01
CA SER A 60 -6.72 8.73 7.41
C SER A 60 -7.56 9.83 6.74
N ILE A 61 -7.87 9.71 5.46
CA ILE A 61 -8.73 10.65 4.74
C ILE A 61 -10.11 10.72 5.40
N TRP A 62 -10.69 9.58 5.73
CA TRP A 62 -11.98 9.51 6.40
C TRP A 62 -11.94 10.16 7.79
N ALA A 63 -10.95 9.83 8.61
CA ALA A 63 -10.77 10.37 9.94
C ALA A 63 -10.59 11.91 9.90
N VAL A 64 -9.75 12.44 9.00
CA VAL A 64 -9.52 13.88 8.85
C VAL A 64 -10.79 14.60 8.38
N ALA A 65 -11.64 14.00 7.58
CA ALA A 65 -12.92 14.56 7.20
C ALA A 65 -13.87 14.69 8.42
N CYS A 66 -13.94 13.67 9.27
CA CYS A 66 -14.71 13.72 10.51
C CYS A 66 -14.20 14.82 11.47
N LEU A 67 -12.87 14.97 11.59
CA LEU A 67 -12.27 16.06 12.38
C LEU A 67 -12.61 17.43 11.80
N GLY A 68 -12.65 17.55 10.48
CA GLY A 68 -13.09 18.76 9.79
C GLY A 68 -14.54 19.10 10.08
N LEU A 69 -15.46 18.13 10.13
CA LEU A 69 -16.85 18.34 10.54
C LEU A 69 -16.94 18.83 11.99
N ALA A 70 -16.19 18.21 12.91
CA ALA A 70 -16.14 18.60 14.31
C ALA A 70 -15.64 20.05 14.48
N ALA A 71 -14.58 20.43 13.76
CA ALA A 71 -14.06 21.79 13.77
C ALA A 71 -15.07 22.80 13.20
N GLY A 72 -15.75 22.45 12.09
CA GLY A 72 -16.80 23.28 11.49
C GLY A 72 -18.02 23.42 12.37
N ALA A 73 -18.31 22.42 13.21
CA ALA A 73 -19.39 22.48 14.21
C ALA A 73 -19.02 23.29 15.46
N GLY A 74 -17.77 23.79 15.56
CA GLY A 74 -17.31 24.55 16.73
C GLY A 74 -16.76 23.67 17.87
N TYR A 75 -16.72 22.34 17.71
CA TYR A 75 -16.18 21.42 18.70
C TYR A 75 -14.65 21.31 18.60
N TYR A 76 -13.95 22.42 18.80
CA TYR A 76 -12.49 22.53 18.62
C TYR A 76 -11.72 21.57 19.54
N ALA A 77 -12.16 21.39 20.79
CA ALA A 77 -11.51 20.45 21.71
C ALA A 77 -11.56 19.01 21.19
N VAL A 78 -12.72 18.59 20.64
CA VAL A 78 -12.88 17.25 20.04
C VAL A 78 -12.04 17.14 18.79
N ALA A 79 -12.02 18.16 17.94
CA ALA A 79 -11.21 18.16 16.71
C ALA A 79 -9.71 18.06 17.04
N LEU A 80 -9.23 18.80 18.04
CA LEU A 80 -7.82 18.84 18.42
C LEU A 80 -7.36 17.52 19.09
N THR A 81 -8.14 17.01 20.04
CA THR A 81 -7.83 15.74 20.70
C THR A 81 -7.91 14.58 19.73
N GLY A 82 -8.90 14.56 18.84
CA GLY A 82 -9.01 13.58 17.78
C GLY A 82 -7.85 13.64 16.79
N ALA A 83 -7.43 14.83 16.38
CA ALA A 83 -6.26 15.01 15.51
C ALA A 83 -4.98 14.48 16.17
N GLY A 84 -4.78 14.76 17.47
CA GLY A 84 -3.66 14.22 18.24
C GLY A 84 -3.69 12.70 18.32
N ALA A 85 -4.87 12.10 18.52
CA ALA A 85 -5.04 10.64 18.56
C ALA A 85 -4.74 9.99 17.21
N VAL A 86 -5.24 10.56 16.10
CA VAL A 86 -4.93 10.07 14.74
C VAL A 86 -3.44 10.16 14.45
N TYR A 87 -2.81 11.31 14.75
CA TYR A 87 -1.37 11.49 14.56
C TYR A 87 -0.55 10.49 15.38
N ALA A 88 -0.88 10.32 16.66
CA ALA A 88 -0.21 9.37 17.53
C ALA A 88 -0.35 7.93 17.00
N THR A 89 -1.55 7.54 16.57
CA THR A 89 -1.80 6.20 16.02
C THR A 89 -0.96 5.94 14.77
N LEU A 90 -0.91 6.88 13.83
CA LEU A 90 -0.14 6.75 12.60
C LEU A 90 1.36 6.66 12.89
N THR A 91 1.87 7.52 13.77
CA THR A 91 3.30 7.54 14.15
C THR A 91 3.71 6.27 14.91
N VAL A 92 2.92 5.86 15.89
CA VAL A 92 3.19 4.63 16.66
C VAL A 92 3.15 3.42 15.74
N PHE A 93 2.15 3.35 14.85
CA PHE A 93 2.02 2.24 13.92
C PHE A 93 3.22 2.15 12.96
N GLU A 94 3.70 3.28 12.45
CA GLU A 94 4.89 3.33 11.58
C GLU A 94 6.15 2.85 12.33
N VAL A 95 6.35 3.29 13.57
CA VAL A 95 7.49 2.86 14.40
C VAL A 95 7.43 1.37 14.71
N VAL A 96 6.24 0.86 15.06
CA VAL A 96 6.02 -0.57 15.32
C VAL A 96 6.26 -1.39 14.05
N GLN A 97 5.75 -0.94 12.92
CA GLN A 97 5.92 -1.61 11.63
C GLN A 97 7.39 -1.66 11.21
N ARG A 98 8.12 -0.55 11.37
CA ARG A 98 9.58 -0.52 11.16
C ARG A 98 10.30 -1.54 12.05
N LYS A 99 9.97 -1.60 13.34
CA LYS A 99 10.58 -2.54 14.28
C LYS A 99 10.28 -3.99 13.96
N MET A 100 9.08 -4.27 13.43
CA MET A 100 8.67 -5.62 13.02
C MET A 100 9.26 -6.04 11.67
N ASN A 101 9.43 -5.09 10.73
CA ASN A 101 9.91 -5.36 9.37
C ASN A 101 11.44 -5.23 9.21
N VAL A 102 12.13 -4.60 10.15
CA VAL A 102 13.60 -4.51 10.11
C VAL A 102 14.19 -5.91 10.20
N GLY A 103 14.70 -6.42 9.10
CA GLY A 103 15.47 -7.65 9.00
C GLY A 103 14.69 -8.92 8.73
N ARG A 104 13.38 -8.88 8.47
CA ARG A 104 12.60 -10.12 8.28
C ARG A 104 12.34 -10.55 6.84
N HIS A 105 12.26 -9.62 5.90
CA HIS A 105 12.00 -9.95 4.50
C HIS A 105 12.72 -8.99 3.56
N ALA A 106 13.43 -9.50 2.58
CA ALA A 106 13.83 -8.76 1.39
C ALA A 106 13.07 -9.35 0.21
N THR A 107 12.41 -8.50 -0.57
CA THR A 107 11.67 -8.91 -1.75
C THR A 107 12.42 -8.46 -2.99
N LEU A 108 12.65 -9.38 -3.88
CA LEU A 108 13.37 -9.17 -5.13
C LEU A 108 12.46 -9.59 -6.29
N ALA A 109 12.08 -8.65 -7.14
CA ALA A 109 11.48 -8.98 -8.41
C ALA A 109 12.58 -9.26 -9.43
N LEU A 110 12.47 -10.40 -10.08
CA LEU A 110 13.39 -10.91 -11.08
C LEU A 110 12.70 -10.90 -12.43
N SER A 111 13.38 -10.38 -13.44
CA SER A 111 12.98 -10.49 -14.84
C SER A 111 14.18 -10.99 -15.62
N MET A 112 14.03 -12.13 -16.27
CA MET A 112 15.13 -12.88 -16.86
C MET A 112 14.80 -13.33 -18.27
N GLU A 113 15.79 -13.29 -19.17
CA GLU A 113 15.72 -13.94 -20.47
C GLU A 113 16.65 -15.16 -20.47
N CYS A 114 16.10 -16.33 -20.78
CA CYS A 114 16.84 -17.59 -20.78
C CYS A 114 16.63 -18.41 -22.05
N SER A 115 17.64 -19.22 -22.41
CA SER A 115 17.59 -20.14 -23.53
C SER A 115 17.12 -21.54 -23.13
N ASP A 116 17.25 -21.90 -21.86
CA ASP A 116 16.78 -23.16 -21.27
C ASP A 116 15.92 -22.84 -20.03
N LEU A 117 14.59 -22.84 -20.23
CA LEU A 117 13.63 -22.56 -19.16
C LEU A 117 13.70 -23.62 -18.04
N SER A 118 13.86 -24.89 -18.40
CA SER A 118 13.86 -26.00 -17.43
C SER A 118 15.08 -25.96 -16.53
N GLY A 119 16.25 -25.73 -17.11
CA GLY A 119 17.51 -25.62 -16.37
C GLY A 119 17.51 -24.39 -15.44
N VAL A 120 17.09 -23.23 -15.95
CA VAL A 120 17.03 -22.01 -15.15
C VAL A 120 16.01 -22.11 -14.02
N MET A 121 14.84 -22.72 -14.24
CA MET A 121 13.83 -22.95 -13.19
C MET A 121 14.33 -23.90 -12.10
N HIS A 122 15.05 -24.97 -12.48
CA HIS A 122 15.64 -25.89 -11.52
C HIS A 122 16.67 -25.17 -10.64
N ASP A 123 17.58 -24.40 -11.25
CA ASP A 123 18.61 -23.65 -10.51
C ASP A 123 18.01 -22.53 -9.66
N LEU A 124 17.01 -21.79 -10.18
CA LEU A 124 16.29 -20.77 -9.45
C LEU A 124 15.66 -21.34 -8.17
N ASN A 125 14.98 -22.48 -8.29
CA ASN A 125 14.36 -23.14 -7.14
C ASN A 125 15.40 -23.67 -6.14
N ARG A 126 16.48 -24.27 -6.64
CA ARG A 126 17.60 -24.78 -5.84
C ARG A 126 18.26 -23.64 -5.03
N PHE A 127 18.55 -22.51 -5.69
CA PHE A 127 19.17 -21.35 -5.02
C PHE A 127 18.22 -20.68 -4.03
N ALA A 128 16.92 -20.61 -4.37
CA ALA A 128 15.91 -20.08 -3.46
C ALA A 128 15.85 -20.90 -2.15
N VAL A 129 15.81 -22.22 -2.25
CA VAL A 129 15.81 -23.11 -1.08
C VAL A 129 17.09 -22.94 -0.25
N GLN A 130 18.27 -22.82 -0.89
CA GLN A 130 19.55 -22.64 -0.20
C GLN A 130 19.63 -21.32 0.59
N GLN A 131 18.94 -20.28 0.14
CA GLN A 131 18.96 -18.95 0.75
C GLN A 131 17.68 -18.64 1.55
N ASN A 132 16.91 -19.65 1.95
CA ASN A 132 15.63 -19.48 2.65
C ASN A 132 14.67 -18.50 1.95
N ALA A 133 14.72 -18.46 0.62
CA ALA A 133 13.82 -17.64 -0.19
C ALA A 133 12.62 -18.47 -0.65
N THR A 134 11.45 -17.80 -0.69
CA THR A 134 10.24 -18.34 -1.27
C THR A 134 9.98 -17.68 -2.61
N LEU A 135 9.85 -18.46 -3.67
CA LEU A 135 9.47 -17.96 -4.99
C LEU A 135 7.95 -17.82 -5.08
N SER A 136 7.50 -16.70 -5.61
CA SER A 136 6.09 -16.41 -5.88
C SER A 136 5.95 -15.68 -7.20
N HIS A 137 4.73 -15.69 -7.78
CA HIS A 137 4.45 -15.03 -9.06
C HIS A 137 5.40 -15.41 -10.19
N VAL A 138 5.68 -16.70 -10.32
CA VAL A 138 6.48 -17.20 -11.43
C VAL A 138 5.61 -17.21 -12.68
N GLN A 139 5.99 -16.41 -13.67
CA GLN A 139 5.37 -16.34 -14.98
C GLN A 139 6.44 -16.52 -16.05
N PHE A 140 6.11 -17.16 -17.14
CA PHE A 140 6.99 -17.33 -18.27
C PHE A 140 6.21 -17.16 -19.56
N ASP A 141 6.82 -16.46 -20.50
CA ASP A 141 6.30 -16.23 -21.83
C ASP A 141 7.37 -16.54 -22.86
N GLU A 142 6.98 -17.12 -23.99
CA GLU A 142 7.89 -17.30 -25.11
C GLU A 142 8.10 -15.96 -25.81
N THR A 143 9.36 -15.53 -25.96
CA THR A 143 9.69 -14.28 -26.66
C THR A 143 9.54 -14.49 -28.17
N GLU A 144 9.19 -13.43 -28.91
CA GLU A 144 9.09 -13.43 -30.40
C GLU A 144 10.35 -13.97 -31.10
N LYS A 145 11.49 -14.01 -30.43
CA LYS A 145 12.71 -14.67 -30.90
C LYS A 145 12.68 -16.14 -30.52
N HIS A 146 12.49 -17.01 -31.49
CA HIS A 146 12.50 -18.46 -31.30
C HIS A 146 13.65 -18.96 -30.40
N GLY A 147 13.31 -19.70 -29.35
CA GLY A 147 14.25 -20.31 -28.42
C GLY A 147 14.70 -19.40 -27.25
N LEU A 148 14.03 -18.27 -27.02
CA LEU A 148 14.22 -17.44 -25.84
C LEU A 148 12.92 -17.35 -25.05
N TYR A 149 13.02 -17.54 -23.74
CA TYR A 149 11.92 -17.44 -22.79
C TYR A 149 12.16 -16.27 -21.84
N HIS A 150 11.12 -15.49 -21.64
CA HIS A 150 11.08 -14.43 -20.62
C HIS A 150 10.47 -15.01 -19.34
N LEU A 151 11.23 -15.02 -18.27
CA LEU A 151 10.83 -15.52 -16.96
C LEU A 151 10.76 -14.36 -15.98
N SER A 152 9.61 -14.15 -15.35
CA SER A 152 9.44 -13.23 -14.24
C SER A 152 9.10 -13.99 -12.96
N ALA A 153 9.73 -13.63 -11.86
CA ALA A 153 9.51 -14.24 -10.56
C ALA A 153 9.74 -13.23 -9.44
N VAL A 154 9.09 -13.46 -8.31
CA VAL A 154 9.33 -12.69 -7.10
C VAL A 154 9.93 -13.60 -6.04
N ALA A 155 11.15 -13.30 -5.61
CA ALA A 155 11.83 -14.01 -4.52
C ALA A 155 11.67 -13.22 -3.21
N VAL A 156 11.14 -13.88 -2.18
CA VAL A 156 10.97 -13.31 -0.82
C VAL A 156 11.94 -14.05 0.10
N PHE A 157 12.97 -13.34 0.55
CA PHE A 157 13.98 -13.85 1.46
C PHE A 157 13.52 -13.69 2.91
N ARG A 158 13.56 -14.79 3.67
CA ARG A 158 13.16 -14.82 5.10
C ARG A 158 14.33 -15.32 5.92
N GLY A 159 14.99 -14.44 6.67
CA GLY A 159 16.15 -14.88 7.46
C GLY A 159 16.72 -13.76 8.34
N GLY A 160 17.80 -14.08 9.02
CA GLY A 160 18.53 -13.12 9.88
C GLY A 160 19.26 -12.02 9.11
N HIS A 161 19.67 -12.31 7.86
CA HIS A 161 20.39 -11.38 6.99
C HIS A 161 19.85 -11.39 5.55
N PRO A 162 18.59 -11.03 5.30
CA PRO A 162 17.94 -11.21 4.00
C PRO A 162 18.62 -10.44 2.86
N GLN A 163 19.30 -9.33 3.14
CA GLN A 163 20.07 -8.58 2.13
C GLN A 163 21.36 -9.30 1.71
N ALA A 164 22.04 -9.96 2.66
CA ALA A 164 23.23 -10.77 2.33
C ALA A 164 22.83 -12.04 1.54
N ASP A 165 21.74 -12.68 1.94
CA ASP A 165 21.19 -13.85 1.25
C ASP A 165 20.76 -13.51 -0.19
N GLN A 166 20.18 -12.32 -0.38
CA GLN A 166 19.82 -11.76 -1.68
C GLN A 166 21.05 -11.54 -2.58
N ALA A 167 22.14 -10.98 -2.03
CA ALA A 167 23.36 -10.73 -2.78
C ALA A 167 23.98 -12.05 -3.28
N VAL A 168 24.08 -13.05 -2.41
CA VAL A 168 24.59 -14.38 -2.75
C VAL A 168 23.69 -15.07 -3.79
N PHE A 169 22.38 -14.91 -3.67
CA PHE A 169 21.43 -15.45 -4.63
C PHE A 169 21.61 -14.85 -6.02
N LEU A 170 21.76 -13.51 -6.11
CA LEU A 170 21.99 -12.81 -7.37
C LEU A 170 23.33 -13.18 -8.03
N GLU A 171 24.39 -13.32 -7.24
CA GLU A 171 25.70 -13.72 -7.73
C GLU A 171 25.65 -15.14 -8.35
N LYS A 172 25.01 -16.08 -7.63
CA LYS A 172 24.85 -17.46 -8.15
C LYS A 172 23.97 -17.53 -9.39
N LEU A 173 22.88 -16.74 -9.40
CA LEU A 173 21.95 -16.72 -10.53
C LEU A 173 22.63 -16.09 -11.77
N GLY A 174 23.36 -14.98 -11.59
CA GLY A 174 24.08 -14.31 -12.66
C GLY A 174 25.23 -15.12 -13.28
N SER A 175 25.73 -16.14 -12.56
CA SER A 175 26.76 -17.05 -13.09
C SER A 175 26.21 -18.20 -13.95
N ASN A 176 24.86 -18.29 -14.11
CA ASN A 176 24.25 -19.33 -14.92
C ASN A 176 24.46 -19.08 -16.43
N PRO A 177 25.07 -19.98 -17.19
CA PRO A 177 25.41 -19.81 -18.62
C PRO A 177 24.18 -19.74 -19.53
N ASN A 178 23.01 -20.23 -19.06
CA ASN A 178 21.76 -20.22 -19.82
C ASN A 178 20.98 -18.90 -19.65
N LEU A 179 21.47 -18.00 -18.80
CA LEU A 179 20.87 -16.71 -18.54
C LEU A 179 21.50 -15.66 -19.46
N ARG A 180 20.70 -14.98 -20.28
CA ARG A 180 21.18 -13.93 -21.17
C ARG A 180 21.02 -12.53 -20.63
N LYS A 181 19.93 -12.30 -19.89
CA LYS A 181 19.63 -11.01 -19.30
C LYS A 181 19.02 -11.22 -17.91
N LEU A 182 19.45 -10.45 -16.94
CA LEU A 182 18.90 -10.40 -15.59
C LEU A 182 18.64 -8.95 -15.21
N GLU A 183 17.39 -8.62 -15.04
CA GLU A 183 16.95 -7.34 -14.49
C GLU A 183 16.34 -7.59 -13.11
N THR A 184 16.68 -6.74 -12.16
CA THR A 184 16.20 -6.88 -10.78
C THR A 184 15.66 -5.57 -10.25
N THR A 185 14.51 -5.66 -9.56
CA THR A 185 13.92 -4.51 -8.85
C THR A 185 13.73 -4.90 -7.39
N GLN A 186 14.27 -4.10 -6.48
CA GLN A 186 14.11 -4.29 -5.03
C GLN A 186 12.87 -3.54 -4.55
N TYR A 187 12.08 -4.18 -3.67
CA TYR A 187 10.90 -3.59 -3.02
C TYR A 187 11.05 -3.58 -1.50
#